data_c43382d97733a5c51ab3a227e312ef33
#
_entry.id   c43382d97733a5c51ab3a227e312ef33
#
_cell.length_a   1.000
_cell.length_b   1.000
_cell.length_c   1.000
_cell.angle_alpha   90.00
_cell.angle_beta   90.00
_cell.angle_gamma   90.00
#
_symmetry.space_group_name_H-M   'P 1'
#
loop_
_entity.id
_entity.type
_entity.pdbx_description
1 polymer ?
#
loop_
_entity_poly.entity_id
_entity_poly.type
_entity_poly.pdbx_seq_one_letter_code
_entity_poly.pdbx_strand_id
1 'polypeptide(L)'
;MIDVNILARLAETLEARKGADPGSSYVASLYAKGTDAILKKIGEEATEAVIAAKGGDKLQIVRETADLWFHCLIMLAHAGLGPDDVLAELRRREGISGVDEKASRGR
;
A
#
# COMPACT_ATOMS: atom_id res chain seq x y z
N MET A 1 16.54 14.68 5.36
CA MET A 1 15.47 15.20 4.47
C MET A 1 14.61 14.05 3.97
N ILE A 2 13.30 14.25 3.94
CA ILE A 2 12.39 13.24 3.43
C ILE A 2 12.35 13.30 1.91
N ASP A 3 12.51 12.14 1.27
CA ASP A 3 12.47 12.03 -0.18
C ASP A 3 11.04 11.82 -0.64
N VAL A 4 10.44 12.86 -1.23
CA VAL A 4 9.05 12.81 -1.70
C VAL A 4 8.84 11.90 -2.90
N ASN A 5 9.93 11.45 -3.56
CA ASN A 5 9.86 10.58 -4.72
C ASN A 5 9.97 9.10 -4.38
N ILE A 6 10.04 8.74 -3.09
CA ILE A 6 10.23 7.35 -2.66
C ILE A 6 9.09 6.45 -3.17
N LEU A 7 7.85 6.94 -3.18
CA LEU A 7 6.73 6.13 -3.65
C LEU A 7 6.87 5.79 -5.13
N ALA A 8 7.30 6.74 -5.95
CA ALA A 8 7.52 6.50 -7.37
C ALA A 8 8.65 5.48 -7.61
N ARG A 9 9.75 5.59 -6.86
CA ARG A 9 10.84 4.63 -6.98
C ARG A 9 10.45 3.24 -6.52
N LEU A 10 9.69 3.14 -5.45
CA LEU A 10 9.15 1.85 -5.01
C LEU A 10 8.24 1.24 -6.07
N ALA A 11 7.38 2.05 -6.69
CA ALA A 11 6.51 1.57 -7.75
C ALA A 11 7.31 0.99 -8.92
N GLU A 12 8.40 1.65 -9.31
CA GLU A 12 9.29 1.15 -10.36
C GLU A 12 9.93 -0.19 -9.96
N THR A 13 10.40 -0.29 -8.72
CA THR A 13 11.00 -1.52 -8.20
C THR A 13 9.98 -2.66 -8.19
N LEU A 14 8.76 -2.39 -7.73
CA LEU A 14 7.71 -3.41 -7.67
C LEU A 14 7.31 -3.88 -9.06
N GLU A 15 7.22 -2.97 -10.02
CA GLU A 15 6.95 -3.33 -11.40
C GLU A 15 8.06 -4.21 -11.98
N ALA A 16 9.32 -3.88 -11.68
CA ALA A 16 10.48 -4.64 -12.15
C ALA A 16 10.53 -6.06 -11.56
N ARG A 17 9.86 -6.33 -10.43
CA ARG A 17 9.81 -7.66 -9.82
C ARG A 17 8.78 -8.58 -10.46
N LYS A 18 7.91 -8.07 -11.31
CA LYS A 18 7.00 -8.91 -12.08
C LYS A 18 7.84 -9.80 -13.01
N GLY A 19 7.64 -11.09 -12.94
CA GLY A 19 8.43 -12.03 -13.73
C GLY A 19 9.82 -12.35 -13.18
N ALA A 20 10.21 -11.74 -12.06
CA ALA A 20 11.46 -12.11 -11.38
C ALA A 20 11.31 -13.49 -10.72
N ASP A 21 12.44 -14.09 -10.32
CA ASP A 21 12.44 -15.41 -9.68
C ASP A 21 11.76 -15.36 -8.31
N PRO A 22 10.65 -16.10 -8.13
CA PRO A 22 9.98 -16.14 -6.83
C PRO A 22 10.86 -16.69 -5.70
N GLY A 23 11.86 -17.48 -6.02
CA GLY A 23 12.78 -18.04 -5.03
C GLY A 23 13.75 -17.03 -4.45
N SER A 24 13.98 -15.91 -5.14
CA SER A 24 14.96 -14.90 -4.73
C SER A 24 14.32 -13.53 -4.42
N SER A 25 13.01 -13.39 -4.63
CA SER A 25 12.30 -12.13 -4.40
C SER A 25 10.98 -12.38 -3.68
N TYR A 26 10.82 -11.75 -2.52
CA TYR A 26 9.56 -11.80 -1.76
C TYR A 26 8.40 -11.25 -2.60
N VAL A 27 8.62 -10.10 -3.25
CA VAL A 27 7.58 -9.47 -4.08
C VAL A 27 7.20 -10.38 -5.24
N ALA A 28 8.19 -10.95 -5.94
CA ALA A 28 7.92 -11.89 -7.03
C ALA A 28 7.13 -13.11 -6.54
N SER A 29 7.43 -13.61 -5.32
CA SER A 29 6.71 -14.74 -4.76
C SER A 29 5.24 -14.41 -4.51
N LEU A 30 4.94 -13.18 -4.08
CA LEU A 30 3.56 -12.73 -3.89
C LEU A 30 2.83 -12.63 -5.21
N TYR A 31 3.46 -12.06 -6.24
CA TYR A 31 2.85 -12.03 -7.57
C TYR A 31 2.54 -13.43 -8.08
N ALA A 32 3.48 -14.36 -7.88
CA ALA A 32 3.29 -15.75 -8.33
C ALA A 32 2.13 -16.45 -7.60
N LYS A 33 1.95 -16.15 -6.31
CA LYS A 33 0.85 -16.71 -5.52
C LYS A 33 -0.49 -16.08 -5.90
N GLY A 34 -0.49 -14.85 -6.38
CA GLY A 34 -1.68 -14.20 -6.91
C GLY A 34 -2.42 -13.30 -5.92
N THR A 35 -3.56 -12.81 -6.37
CA THR A 35 -4.36 -11.79 -5.68
C THR A 35 -4.68 -12.15 -4.24
N ASP A 36 -5.17 -13.35 -4.00
CA ASP A 36 -5.62 -13.73 -2.65
C ASP A 36 -4.47 -13.69 -1.63
N ALA A 37 -3.27 -14.12 -2.03
CA ALA A 37 -2.11 -14.07 -1.15
C ALA A 37 -1.71 -12.63 -0.83
N ILE A 38 -1.77 -11.75 -1.81
CA ILE A 38 -1.47 -10.33 -1.62
C ILE A 38 -2.49 -9.70 -0.65
N LEU A 39 -3.77 -9.98 -0.87
CA LEU A 39 -4.85 -9.44 -0.03
C LEU A 39 -4.77 -9.96 1.39
N LYS A 40 -4.40 -11.22 1.57
CA LYS A 40 -4.20 -11.81 2.90
C LYS A 40 -3.10 -11.05 3.65
N LYS A 41 -2.00 -10.73 2.98
CA LYS A 41 -0.91 -9.97 3.59
C LYS A 41 -1.38 -8.57 4.02
N ILE A 42 -2.19 -7.89 3.20
CA ILE A 42 -2.73 -6.58 3.57
C ILE A 42 -3.57 -6.68 4.84
N GLY A 43 -4.42 -7.70 4.93
CA GLY A 43 -5.23 -7.92 6.15
C GLY A 43 -4.35 -8.15 7.39
N GLU A 44 -3.30 -8.95 7.25
CA GLU A 44 -2.36 -9.22 8.34
C GLU A 44 -1.63 -7.93 8.76
N GLU A 45 -1.11 -7.16 7.80
CA GLU A 45 -0.37 -5.95 8.10
C GLU A 45 -1.28 -4.84 8.65
N ALA A 46 -2.53 -4.76 8.21
CA ALA A 46 -3.50 -3.83 8.78
C ALA A 46 -3.75 -4.15 10.26
N THR A 47 -3.91 -5.44 10.59
CA THR A 47 -4.08 -5.89 11.95
C THR A 47 -2.85 -5.55 12.81
N GLU A 48 -1.64 -5.79 12.28
CA GLU A 48 -0.41 -5.44 12.97
C GLU A 48 -0.30 -3.94 13.25
N ALA A 49 -0.73 -3.11 12.29
CA ALA A 49 -0.74 -1.65 12.47
C ALA A 49 -1.71 -1.24 13.59
N VAL A 50 -2.88 -1.87 13.65
CA VAL A 50 -3.86 -1.62 14.71
C VAL A 50 -3.27 -1.98 16.08
N ILE A 51 -2.66 -3.15 16.19
CA ILE A 51 -2.04 -3.63 17.43
C ILE A 51 -0.92 -2.67 17.85
N ALA A 52 -0.07 -2.26 16.91
CA ALA A 52 1.03 -1.33 17.17
C ALA A 52 0.50 0.02 17.68
N ALA A 53 -0.54 0.54 17.04
CA ALA A 53 -1.14 1.82 17.45
C ALA A 53 -1.73 1.74 18.84
N LYS A 54 -2.40 0.63 19.17
CA LYS A 54 -2.97 0.42 20.51
C LYS A 54 -1.88 0.33 21.57
N GLY A 55 -0.73 -0.26 21.23
CA GLY A 55 0.40 -0.38 22.14
C GLY A 55 1.11 0.95 22.45
N GLY A 56 1.02 1.91 21.55
CA GLY A 56 1.54 3.27 21.77
C GLY A 56 3.03 3.46 21.50
N ASP A 57 3.76 2.45 21.09
CA ASP A 57 5.17 2.59 20.71
C ASP A 57 5.25 3.22 19.32
N LYS A 58 5.70 4.47 19.24
CA LYS A 58 5.70 5.25 18.00
C LYS A 58 6.55 4.62 16.90
N LEU A 59 7.68 4.02 17.25
CA LEU A 59 8.54 3.36 16.25
C LEU A 59 7.82 2.16 15.64
N GLN A 60 7.14 1.35 16.46
CA GLN A 60 6.37 0.22 15.95
C GLN A 60 5.19 0.67 15.08
N ILE A 61 4.53 1.75 15.46
CA ILE A 61 3.45 2.31 14.63
C ILE A 61 3.96 2.65 13.24
N VAL A 62 5.13 3.31 13.15
CA VAL A 62 5.72 3.67 11.86
C VAL A 62 6.09 2.42 11.06
N ARG A 63 6.74 1.45 11.70
CA ARG A 63 7.17 0.21 11.02
C ARG A 63 6.00 -0.58 10.45
N GLU A 64 4.95 -0.77 11.25
CA GLU A 64 3.80 -1.54 10.80
C GLU A 64 2.97 -0.79 9.76
N THR A 65 2.92 0.54 9.85
CA THR A 65 2.28 1.35 8.82
C THR A 65 3.05 1.26 7.50
N ALA A 66 4.39 1.28 7.56
CA ALA A 66 5.21 1.13 6.37
C ALA A 66 5.00 -0.24 5.72
N ASP A 67 4.90 -1.31 6.52
CA ASP A 67 4.62 -2.65 6.01
C ASP A 67 3.27 -2.70 5.31
N LEU A 68 2.26 -2.07 5.91
CA LEU A 68 0.93 -1.99 5.30
C LEU A 68 0.97 -1.23 3.97
N TRP A 69 1.59 -0.07 3.94
CA TRP A 69 1.73 0.72 2.71
C TRP A 69 2.46 -0.05 1.63
N PHE A 70 3.55 -0.74 2.01
CA PHE A 70 4.33 -1.54 1.06
C PHE A 70 3.46 -2.60 0.38
N HIS A 71 2.66 -3.33 1.15
CA HIS A 71 1.78 -4.37 0.59
C HIS A 71 0.63 -3.77 -0.21
N CYS A 72 0.15 -2.58 0.16
CA CYS A 72 -0.82 -1.86 -0.67
C CYS A 72 -0.22 -1.47 -2.02
N LEU A 73 1.05 -1.08 -2.06
CA LEU A 73 1.75 -0.78 -3.31
C LEU A 73 1.87 -2.02 -4.19
N ILE A 74 2.13 -3.18 -3.59
CA ILE A 74 2.15 -4.46 -4.34
C ILE A 74 0.78 -4.75 -4.95
N MET A 75 -0.28 -4.57 -4.18
CA MET A 75 -1.65 -4.75 -4.66
C MET A 75 -1.94 -3.84 -5.84
N LEU A 76 -1.57 -2.57 -5.74
CA LEU A 76 -1.77 -1.61 -6.82
C LEU A 76 -1.01 -2.04 -8.08
N ALA A 77 0.27 -2.39 -7.94
CA ALA A 77 1.07 -2.85 -9.06
C ALA A 77 0.46 -4.08 -9.72
N HIS A 78 0.00 -5.04 -8.92
CA HIS A 78 -0.64 -6.26 -9.41
C HIS A 78 -1.92 -5.96 -10.20
N ALA A 79 -2.64 -4.91 -9.81
CA ALA A 79 -3.86 -4.48 -10.49
C ALA A 79 -3.61 -3.54 -11.68
N GLY A 80 -2.34 -3.27 -12.00
CA GLY A 80 -1.99 -2.35 -13.09
C GLY A 80 -2.10 -0.89 -12.71
N LEU A 81 -2.05 -0.59 -11.41
CA LEU A 81 -2.16 0.75 -10.84
C LEU A 81 -0.87 1.12 -10.14
N GLY A 82 -0.77 2.36 -9.68
CA GLY A 82 0.39 2.82 -8.93
C GLY A 82 0.01 3.86 -7.88
N PRO A 83 1.00 4.33 -7.11
CA PRO A 83 0.74 5.32 -6.07
C PRO A 83 0.16 6.62 -6.62
N ASP A 84 0.49 7.00 -7.86
CA ASP A 84 -0.05 8.21 -8.47
C ASP A 84 -1.58 8.19 -8.55
N ASP A 85 -2.17 7.02 -8.78
CA ASP A 85 -3.62 6.87 -8.83
C ASP A 85 -4.26 7.21 -7.48
N VAL A 86 -3.63 6.73 -6.40
CA VAL A 86 -4.11 7.01 -5.04
C VAL A 86 -3.89 8.47 -4.67
N LEU A 87 -2.72 9.01 -5.01
CA LEU A 87 -2.40 10.42 -4.75
C LEU A 87 -3.37 11.35 -5.49
N ALA A 88 -3.72 11.02 -6.73
CA ALA A 88 -4.70 11.79 -7.50
C ALA A 88 -6.07 11.78 -6.80
N GLU A 89 -6.49 10.64 -6.27
CA GLU A 89 -7.75 10.55 -5.54
C GLU A 89 -7.72 11.34 -4.24
N LEU A 90 -6.59 11.30 -3.50
CA LEU A 90 -6.43 12.10 -2.30
C LEU A 90 -6.46 13.60 -2.61
N ARG A 91 -5.83 13.99 -3.71
CA ARG A 91 -5.85 15.39 -4.17
C ARG A 91 -7.26 15.83 -4.50
N ARG A 92 -8.04 14.97 -5.16
CA ARG A 92 -9.44 15.25 -5.47
C ARG A 92 -10.25 15.54 -4.20
N ARG A 93 -9.94 14.83 -3.11
CA ARG A 93 -10.65 14.98 -1.81
C ARG A 93 -10.16 16.18 -0.99
N GLU A 94 -9.07 16.79 -1.38
CA GLU A 94 -8.49 17.92 -0.65
C GLU A 94 -9.51 19.04 -0.53
N GLY A 95 -9.78 19.49 0.69
CA GLY A 95 -10.76 20.53 0.97
C GLY A 95 -12.22 20.06 0.96
N ILE A 96 -12.50 18.78 0.72
CA ILE A 96 -13.85 18.23 0.72
C ILE A 96 -14.06 17.46 2.02
N SER A 97 -15.21 17.68 2.70
CA SER A 97 -15.52 16.96 3.93
C SER A 97 -15.78 15.47 3.66
N GLY A 98 -15.55 14.62 4.68
CA GLY A 98 -15.82 13.19 4.55
C GLY A 98 -17.28 12.89 4.27
N VAL A 99 -18.20 13.69 4.81
CA VAL A 99 -19.65 13.56 4.55
C VAL A 99 -19.95 13.86 3.11
N ASP A 100 -19.42 14.97 2.58
CA ASP A 100 -19.64 15.37 1.20
C ASP A 100 -19.01 14.37 0.24
N GLU A 101 -17.84 13.82 0.58
CA GLU A 101 -17.20 12.81 -0.23
C GLU A 101 -18.04 11.55 -0.37
N LYS A 102 -18.59 11.06 0.71
CA LYS A 102 -19.44 9.89 0.68
C LYS A 102 -20.70 10.14 -0.14
N ALA A 103 -21.30 11.33 0.01
CA ALA A 103 -22.48 11.71 -0.77
C ALA A 103 -22.18 11.73 -2.26
N SER A 104 -21.01 12.25 -2.65
CA SER A 104 -20.62 12.31 -4.07
C SER A 104 -20.45 10.94 -4.70
N ARG A 105 -20.15 9.91 -3.88
CA ARG A 105 -20.00 8.53 -4.36
C ARG A 105 -21.32 7.75 -4.36
N GLY A 106 -22.43 8.39 -3.96
CA GLY A 106 -23.74 7.75 -3.93
C GLY A 106 -23.91 6.72 -2.81
N ARG A 107 -23.21 6.89 -1.69
CA ARG A 107 -23.28 5.99 -0.55
C ARG A 107 -23.86 6.63 0.68
#